data_ff3810ef56deea36ab37132aebf174c5
#
_entry.id   ff3810ef56deea36ab37132aebf174c5
#
_cell.length_a   1.000
_cell.length_b   1.000
_cell.length_c   1.000
_cell.angle_alpha   90.00
_cell.angle_beta   90.00
_cell.angle_gamma   90.00
#
_symmetry.space_group_name_H-M   'P 1'
#
loop_
_entity.id
_entity.type
_entity.pdbx_description
1 polymer ?
#
loop_
_entity_poly.entity_id
_entity_poly.type
_entity_poly.pdbx_seq_one_letter_code
_entity_poly.pdbx_strand_id
1 'polypeptide(L)'
;VGDTAQLPPVGEAESPALSANFLASYGLRAASVELRQVMRQGKDTGVLTNATMLRTMMQQEGEPSEFPVIKQQGYDDLRYLPGGEFIEELESCYDEVGSDETIVITRSNKRANEYNMGIRARLYERDEQITVGDRIMVAKNNYFWVEKAAALNSSRNAAEADFIANGDIAEVEDL
;
A
#
# COMPACT_ATOMS: atom_id res chain seq x y z
N VAL A 1 -14.65 -6.77 -5.17
CA VAL A 1 -14.14 -7.06 -3.83
C VAL A 1 -13.57 -5.76 -3.28
N GLY A 2 -13.87 -5.42 -2.03
CA GLY A 2 -13.37 -4.20 -1.37
C GLY A 2 -13.54 -4.28 0.14
N ASP A 3 -13.08 -3.25 0.84
CA ASP A 3 -13.14 -3.12 2.28
C ASP A 3 -13.49 -1.68 2.64
N THR A 4 -14.62 -1.46 3.31
CA THR A 4 -15.10 -0.13 3.71
C THR A 4 -14.25 0.51 4.83
N ALA A 5 -13.39 -0.25 5.49
CA ALA A 5 -12.46 0.27 6.48
C ALA A 5 -11.11 0.71 5.87
N GLN A 6 -10.89 0.50 4.56
CA GLN A 6 -9.72 1.03 3.85
C GLN A 6 -10.00 2.43 3.32
N LEU A 7 -8.92 3.16 3.01
CA LEU A 7 -9.01 4.51 2.46
C LEU A 7 -9.83 4.50 1.15
N PRO A 8 -10.83 5.39 1.01
CA PRO A 8 -11.58 5.52 -0.22
C PRO A 8 -10.73 6.17 -1.34
N PRO A 9 -11.23 6.20 -2.59
CA PRO A 9 -10.60 6.97 -3.66
C PRO A 9 -10.42 8.43 -3.28
N VAL A 10 -9.38 9.07 -3.82
CA VAL A 10 -9.06 10.47 -3.52
C VAL A 10 -10.25 11.38 -3.88
N GLY A 11 -10.71 12.16 -2.90
CA GLY A 11 -11.84 13.08 -3.07
C GLY A 11 -13.21 12.49 -2.73
N GLU A 12 -13.28 11.21 -2.40
CA GLU A 12 -14.54 10.53 -2.02
C GLU A 12 -14.56 10.24 -0.51
N ALA A 13 -15.73 10.32 0.10
CA ALA A 13 -15.92 9.93 1.50
C ALA A 13 -16.01 8.41 1.67
N GLU A 14 -16.55 7.73 0.65
CA GLU A 14 -16.71 6.26 0.59
C GLU A 14 -16.38 5.79 -0.82
N SER A 15 -16.05 4.49 -0.96
CA SER A 15 -15.82 3.91 -2.28
C SER A 15 -17.16 3.70 -3.01
N PRO A 16 -17.46 4.42 -4.11
CA PRO A 16 -18.71 4.27 -4.85
C PRO A 16 -18.94 2.83 -5.35
N ALA A 17 -17.86 2.11 -5.68
CA ALA A 17 -17.92 0.71 -6.14
C ALA A 17 -18.43 -0.27 -5.07
N LEU A 18 -18.43 0.12 -3.79
CA LEU A 18 -18.96 -0.69 -2.67
C LEU A 18 -20.39 -0.32 -2.28
N SER A 19 -20.95 0.75 -2.86
CA SER A 19 -22.32 1.19 -2.60
C SER A 19 -23.31 0.53 -3.55
N ALA A 20 -24.21 -0.30 -3.00
CA ALA A 20 -25.27 -0.94 -3.80
C ALA A 20 -26.19 0.09 -4.47
N ASN A 21 -26.46 1.23 -3.81
CA ASN A 21 -27.28 2.31 -4.35
C ASN A 21 -26.59 3.01 -5.53
N PHE A 22 -25.28 3.25 -5.41
CA PHE A 22 -24.50 3.83 -6.48
C PHE A 22 -24.47 2.90 -7.71
N LEU A 23 -24.20 1.61 -7.50
CA LEU A 23 -24.20 0.62 -8.58
C LEU A 23 -25.59 0.50 -9.25
N ALA A 24 -26.68 0.58 -8.48
CA ALA A 24 -28.03 0.56 -9.02
C ALA A 24 -28.34 1.76 -9.93
N SER A 25 -27.74 2.94 -9.68
CA SER A 25 -27.89 4.11 -10.56
C SER A 25 -27.32 3.89 -11.97
N TYR A 26 -26.38 2.97 -12.10
CA TYR A 26 -25.83 2.51 -13.41
C TYR A 26 -26.54 1.27 -13.97
N GLY A 27 -27.68 0.89 -13.39
CA GLY A 27 -28.45 -0.29 -13.81
C GLY A 27 -27.81 -1.63 -13.41
N LEU A 28 -26.81 -1.61 -12.53
CA LEU A 28 -26.14 -2.82 -12.06
C LEU A 28 -26.86 -3.38 -10.83
N ARG A 29 -27.05 -4.70 -10.79
CA ARG A 29 -27.56 -5.41 -9.62
C ARG A 29 -26.38 -5.99 -8.86
N ALA A 30 -26.23 -5.58 -7.60
CA ALA A 30 -25.18 -6.08 -6.72
C ALA A 30 -25.81 -6.84 -5.53
N ALA A 31 -25.18 -7.95 -5.15
CA ALA A 31 -25.41 -8.62 -3.88
C ALA A 31 -24.16 -8.47 -3.02
N SER A 32 -24.32 -8.11 -1.75
CA SER A 32 -23.21 -7.95 -0.81
C SER A 32 -23.06 -9.18 0.05
N VAL A 33 -21.84 -9.68 0.18
CA VAL A 33 -21.45 -10.74 1.11
C VAL A 33 -20.24 -10.23 1.89
N GLU A 34 -20.32 -10.26 3.21
CA GLU A 34 -19.25 -9.82 4.09
C GLU A 34 -18.48 -11.02 4.63
N LEU A 35 -17.16 -11.03 4.38
CA LEU A 35 -16.23 -12.00 4.96
C LEU A 35 -15.73 -11.45 6.31
N ARG A 36 -16.04 -12.16 7.40
CA ARG A 36 -15.72 -11.70 8.76
C ARG A 36 -14.57 -12.45 9.43
N GLN A 37 -14.19 -13.60 8.89
CA GLN A 37 -13.13 -14.41 9.48
C GLN A 37 -11.76 -13.97 8.95
N VAL A 38 -10.87 -13.59 9.85
CA VAL A 38 -9.47 -13.29 9.53
C VAL A 38 -8.68 -14.60 9.46
N MET A 39 -8.04 -14.86 8.31
CA MET A 39 -7.28 -16.09 8.05
C MET A 39 -5.77 -15.87 7.99
N ARG A 40 -5.31 -14.62 7.82
CA ARG A 40 -3.89 -14.30 7.57
C ARG A 40 -3.03 -14.23 8.81
N GLN A 41 -3.63 -14.01 9.97
CA GLN A 41 -2.91 -13.78 11.22
C GLN A 41 -3.46 -14.68 12.33
N GLY A 42 -2.60 -15.05 13.30
CA GLY A 42 -3.02 -15.72 14.52
C GLY A 42 -4.02 -14.86 15.31
N LYS A 43 -4.88 -15.51 16.08
CA LYS A 43 -5.97 -14.82 16.79
C LYS A 43 -5.48 -13.83 17.86
N ASP A 44 -4.25 -13.96 18.33
CA ASP A 44 -3.71 -13.23 19.48
C ASP A 44 -2.53 -12.32 19.10
N THR A 45 -2.49 -11.82 17.87
CA THR A 45 -1.45 -10.87 17.42
C THR A 45 -1.84 -9.43 17.75
N GLY A 46 -0.85 -8.61 18.06
CA GLY A 46 -1.03 -7.19 18.33
C GLY A 46 -1.52 -6.42 17.11
N VAL A 47 -1.05 -6.79 15.91
CA VAL A 47 -1.53 -6.21 14.64
C VAL A 47 -3.02 -6.44 14.47
N LEU A 48 -3.51 -7.69 14.63
CA LEU A 48 -4.93 -8.01 14.48
C LEU A 48 -5.79 -7.35 15.55
N THR A 49 -5.31 -7.34 16.80
CA THR A 49 -6.02 -6.72 17.93
C THR A 49 -6.22 -5.23 17.69
N ASN A 50 -5.19 -4.51 17.28
CA ASN A 50 -5.27 -3.07 17.01
C ASN A 50 -6.10 -2.78 15.74
N ALA A 51 -5.95 -3.57 14.68
CA ALA A 51 -6.77 -3.43 13.48
C ALA A 51 -8.26 -3.64 13.76
N THR A 52 -8.60 -4.64 14.60
CA THR A 52 -9.99 -4.90 15.02
C THR A 52 -10.54 -3.75 15.87
N MET A 53 -9.74 -3.22 16.80
CA MET A 53 -10.10 -2.06 17.60
C MET A 53 -10.41 -0.85 16.71
N LEU A 54 -9.52 -0.52 15.76
CA LEU A 54 -9.71 0.59 14.83
C LEU A 54 -10.99 0.40 13.99
N ARG A 55 -11.21 -0.80 13.44
CA ARG A 55 -12.41 -1.12 12.68
C ARG A 55 -13.69 -0.95 13.52
N THR A 56 -13.66 -1.38 14.77
CA THR A 56 -14.80 -1.21 15.69
C THR A 56 -15.09 0.27 15.96
N MET A 57 -14.04 1.08 16.17
CA MET A 57 -14.19 2.52 16.34
C MET A 57 -14.79 3.21 15.10
N MET A 58 -14.38 2.79 13.90
CA MET A 58 -14.91 3.33 12.63
C MET A 58 -16.39 2.96 12.38
N GLN A 59 -16.86 1.87 12.98
CA GLN A 59 -18.26 1.42 12.83
C GLN A 59 -19.21 2.10 13.84
N GLN A 60 -18.69 2.82 14.84
CA GLN A 60 -19.53 3.56 15.79
C GLN A 60 -20.13 4.79 15.11
N GLU A 61 -21.44 5.00 15.33
CA GLU A 61 -22.10 6.20 14.85
C GLU A 61 -21.65 7.43 15.66
N GLY A 62 -21.26 8.49 14.95
CA GLY A 62 -20.79 9.74 15.54
C GLY A 62 -19.27 9.92 15.44
N GLU A 63 -18.80 11.11 15.81
CA GLU A 63 -17.36 11.35 15.87
C GLU A 63 -16.74 10.60 17.07
N PRO A 64 -15.59 9.93 16.88
CA PRO A 64 -14.88 9.28 17.99
C PRO A 64 -14.57 10.32 19.07
N SER A 65 -14.96 10.06 20.31
CA SER A 65 -14.68 10.95 21.43
C SER A 65 -13.21 10.98 21.83
N GLU A 66 -12.44 9.98 21.42
CA GLU A 66 -11.03 9.81 21.75
C GLU A 66 -10.22 9.29 20.57
N PHE A 67 -8.95 9.69 20.52
CA PHE A 67 -8.01 9.10 19.54
C PHE A 67 -7.70 7.65 19.90
N PRO A 68 -7.53 6.77 18.89
CA PRO A 68 -7.18 5.38 19.14
C PRO A 68 -5.80 5.27 19.82
N VAL A 69 -5.71 4.46 20.86
CA VAL A 69 -4.46 4.13 21.51
C VAL A 69 -4.01 2.74 21.09
N ILE A 70 -2.88 2.67 20.41
CA ILE A 70 -2.30 1.40 19.96
C ILE A 70 -1.77 0.61 21.17
N LYS A 71 -2.26 -0.61 21.31
CA LYS A 71 -1.83 -1.55 22.36
C LYS A 71 -0.57 -2.27 21.89
N GLN A 72 0.54 -2.04 22.58
CA GLN A 72 1.84 -2.64 22.25
C GLN A 72 2.25 -3.69 23.28
N GLN A 73 1.91 -3.47 24.56
CA GLN A 73 2.32 -4.37 25.62
C GLN A 73 1.65 -5.73 25.52
N GLY A 74 2.45 -6.79 25.67
CA GLY A 74 1.99 -8.17 25.65
C GLY A 74 1.91 -8.80 24.26
N TYR A 75 2.45 -8.11 23.23
CA TYR A 75 2.53 -8.61 21.87
C TYR A 75 3.97 -8.61 21.36
N ASP A 76 4.42 -9.74 20.84
CA ASP A 76 5.77 -9.90 20.28
C ASP A 76 5.88 -9.37 18.84
N ASP A 77 4.75 -9.17 18.18
CA ASP A 77 4.64 -8.68 16.79
C ASP A 77 4.53 -7.14 16.68
N LEU A 78 4.57 -6.43 17.82
CA LEU A 78 4.54 -4.97 17.87
C LEU A 78 5.60 -4.42 18.81
N ARG A 79 6.40 -3.49 18.28
CA ARG A 79 7.41 -2.78 19.06
C ARG A 79 7.36 -1.28 18.79
N TYR A 80 7.45 -0.48 19.86
CA TYR A 80 7.72 0.94 19.74
C TYR A 80 9.20 1.15 19.45
N LEU A 81 9.47 1.94 18.41
CA LEU A 81 10.83 2.29 18.01
C LEU A 81 11.05 3.79 18.19
N PRO A 82 11.99 4.22 19.04
CA PRO A 82 12.42 5.61 19.11
C PRO A 82 13.00 6.06 17.77
N GLY A 83 12.69 7.29 17.34
CA GLY A 83 13.12 7.77 16.02
C GLY A 83 14.63 7.76 15.78
N GLY A 84 15.45 7.82 16.86
CA GLY A 84 16.92 7.72 16.77
C GLY A 84 17.44 6.34 16.40
N GLU A 85 16.67 5.28 16.67
CA GLU A 85 17.04 3.88 16.42
C GLU A 85 16.48 3.34 15.08
N PHE A 86 15.74 4.19 14.34
CA PHE A 86 15.02 3.75 13.17
C PHE A 86 15.92 3.16 12.06
N ILE A 87 17.05 3.77 11.78
CA ILE A 87 17.96 3.31 10.71
C ILE A 87 18.62 1.98 11.07
N GLU A 88 19.09 1.84 12.30
CA GLU A 88 19.72 0.61 12.80
C GLU A 88 18.74 -0.57 12.77
N GLU A 89 17.50 -0.30 13.19
CA GLU A 89 16.46 -1.32 13.16
C GLU A 89 16.04 -1.71 11.75
N LEU A 90 15.99 -0.73 10.83
CA LEU A 90 15.68 -1.00 9.43
C LEU A 90 16.77 -1.82 8.76
N GLU A 91 18.04 -1.54 9.06
CA GLU A 91 19.19 -2.32 8.61
C GLU A 91 19.08 -3.78 9.12
N SER A 92 18.78 -3.95 10.42
CA SER A 92 18.54 -5.28 10.99
C SER A 92 17.40 -6.03 10.29
N CYS A 93 16.29 -5.36 9.99
CA CYS A 93 15.19 -5.97 9.24
C CYS A 93 15.61 -6.37 7.82
N TYR A 94 16.41 -5.54 7.14
CA TYR A 94 16.90 -5.86 5.79
C TYR A 94 17.86 -7.06 5.82
N ASP A 95 18.67 -7.19 6.86
CA ASP A 95 19.60 -8.31 7.03
C ASP A 95 18.87 -9.61 7.40
N GLU A 96 17.81 -9.54 8.22
CA GLU A 96 17.08 -10.70 8.70
C GLU A 96 16.08 -11.25 7.68
N VAL A 97 15.29 -10.39 7.06
CA VAL A 97 14.17 -10.81 6.19
C VAL A 97 14.28 -10.28 4.76
N GLY A 98 15.18 -9.33 4.51
CA GLY A 98 15.38 -8.71 3.20
C GLY A 98 14.55 -7.44 2.99
N SER A 99 15.03 -6.61 2.07
CA SER A 99 14.35 -5.37 1.67
C SER A 99 13.00 -5.62 0.99
N ASP A 100 12.79 -6.80 0.43
CA ASP A 100 11.57 -7.20 -0.27
C ASP A 100 10.43 -7.53 0.69
N GLU A 101 10.77 -7.99 1.88
CA GLU A 101 9.83 -8.34 2.94
C GLU A 101 9.63 -7.20 3.96
N THR A 102 10.35 -6.09 3.78
CA THR A 102 10.32 -4.94 4.70
C THR A 102 9.71 -3.72 4.04
N ILE A 103 8.74 -3.07 4.69
CA ILE A 103 8.10 -1.86 4.19
C ILE A 103 8.06 -0.75 5.25
N VAL A 104 8.35 0.49 4.84
CA VAL A 104 8.18 1.69 5.65
C VAL A 104 6.91 2.42 5.22
N ILE A 105 5.92 2.46 6.11
CA ILE A 105 4.64 3.12 5.84
C ILE A 105 4.69 4.56 6.34
N THR A 106 4.36 5.52 5.49
CA THR A 106 4.35 6.95 5.82
C THR A 106 2.99 7.58 5.49
N ARG A 107 2.70 8.72 6.11
CA ARG A 107 1.44 9.43 5.90
C ARG A 107 1.40 10.31 4.63
N SER A 108 2.53 10.51 3.94
CA SER A 108 2.59 11.37 2.76
C SER A 108 3.74 11.02 1.83
N ASN A 109 3.57 11.29 0.53
CA ASN A 109 4.61 11.10 -0.48
C ASN A 109 5.88 11.93 -0.18
N LYS A 110 5.73 13.13 0.40
CA LYS A 110 6.88 13.94 0.81
C LYS A 110 7.73 13.18 1.84
N ARG A 111 7.09 12.61 2.88
CA ARG A 111 7.78 11.81 3.89
C ARG A 111 8.38 10.54 3.30
N ALA A 112 7.66 9.85 2.41
CA ALA A 112 8.19 8.67 1.72
C ALA A 112 9.49 9.00 0.97
N ASN A 113 9.51 10.11 0.23
CA ASN A 113 10.72 10.55 -0.47
C ASN A 113 11.87 10.91 0.49
N GLU A 114 11.59 11.58 1.61
CA GLU A 114 12.60 11.89 2.64
C GLU A 114 13.22 10.60 3.20
N TYR A 115 12.40 9.58 3.50
CA TYR A 115 12.89 8.27 3.95
C TYR A 115 13.66 7.54 2.86
N ASN A 116 13.15 7.50 1.64
CA ASN A 116 13.83 6.85 0.52
C ASN A 116 15.22 7.43 0.26
N MET A 117 15.34 8.77 0.27
CA MET A 117 16.65 9.43 0.14
C MET A 117 17.57 9.11 1.31
N GLY A 118 17.06 9.12 2.53
CA GLY A 118 17.84 8.77 3.72
C GLY A 118 18.31 7.33 3.74
N ILE A 119 17.46 6.38 3.32
CA ILE A 119 17.80 4.96 3.19
C ILE A 119 18.86 4.75 2.11
N ARG A 120 18.65 5.35 0.93
CA ARG A 120 19.63 5.27 -0.17
C ARG A 120 21.01 5.78 0.24
N ALA A 121 21.06 6.95 0.90
CA ALA A 121 22.34 7.53 1.31
C ALA A 121 23.02 6.75 2.44
N ARG A 122 22.28 6.21 3.42
CA ARG A 122 22.86 5.59 4.61
C ARG A 122 23.06 4.09 4.52
N LEU A 123 22.13 3.37 3.93
CA LEU A 123 22.20 1.90 3.84
C LEU A 123 22.82 1.42 2.52
N TYR A 124 22.67 2.19 1.43
CA TYR A 124 23.17 1.81 0.13
C TYR A 124 24.32 2.68 -0.38
N GLU A 125 24.73 3.70 0.39
CA GLU A 125 25.79 4.65 0.01
C GLU A 125 25.59 5.29 -1.38
N ARG A 126 24.32 5.58 -1.73
CA ARG A 126 23.90 6.10 -3.04
C ARG A 126 23.45 7.55 -2.93
N ASP A 127 24.26 8.48 -3.44
CA ASP A 127 24.00 9.92 -3.40
C ASP A 127 23.42 10.48 -4.72
N GLU A 128 23.58 9.75 -5.84
CA GLU A 128 23.03 10.14 -7.14
C GLU A 128 21.49 10.11 -7.13
N GLN A 129 20.87 10.84 -8.08
CA GLN A 129 19.41 10.90 -8.19
C GLN A 129 18.80 9.52 -8.50
N ILE A 130 19.50 8.72 -9.33
CA ILE A 130 19.14 7.36 -9.68
C ILE A 130 20.42 6.56 -9.90
N THR A 131 20.41 5.28 -9.54
CA THR A 131 21.56 4.37 -9.61
C THR A 131 21.09 2.98 -10.06
N VAL A 132 21.94 2.22 -10.72
CA VAL A 132 21.68 0.81 -11.04
C VAL A 132 21.36 0.05 -9.75
N GLY A 133 20.31 -0.79 -9.77
CA GLY A 133 19.80 -1.51 -8.62
C GLY A 133 18.83 -0.68 -7.76
N ASP A 134 18.47 0.56 -8.14
CA ASP A 134 17.38 1.28 -7.49
C ASP A 134 16.03 0.68 -7.87
N ARG A 135 15.13 0.63 -6.90
CA ARG A 135 13.74 0.26 -7.12
C ARG A 135 12.90 1.50 -7.31
N ILE A 136 12.19 1.55 -8.41
CA ILE A 136 11.29 2.65 -8.77
C ILE A 136 9.86 2.15 -8.77
N MET A 137 8.95 2.98 -8.27
CA MET A 137 7.51 2.71 -8.31
C MET A 137 6.83 3.63 -9.32
N VAL A 138 6.00 3.05 -10.16
CA VAL A 138 5.19 3.80 -11.12
C VAL A 138 4.13 4.60 -10.37
N ALA A 139 4.21 5.91 -10.43
CA ALA A 139 3.29 6.81 -9.73
C ALA A 139 1.99 7.09 -10.49
N LYS A 140 1.89 6.68 -11.76
CA LYS A 140 0.71 6.93 -12.61
C LYS A 140 0.62 5.91 -13.74
N ASN A 141 -0.61 5.44 -14.04
CA ASN A 141 -0.83 4.55 -15.17
C ASN A 141 -0.30 5.14 -16.48
N ASN A 142 0.38 4.33 -17.26
CA ASN A 142 0.87 4.70 -18.57
C ASN A 142 0.35 3.71 -19.64
N TYR A 143 -0.52 4.21 -20.51
CA TYR A 143 -1.13 3.46 -21.61
C TYR A 143 -0.42 3.68 -22.94
N PHE A 144 0.61 4.50 -22.99
CA PHE A 144 1.30 4.87 -24.24
C PHE A 144 1.77 3.66 -25.04
N TRP A 145 2.32 2.67 -24.38
CA TRP A 145 2.84 1.46 -25.03
C TRP A 145 1.73 0.58 -25.58
N VAL A 146 0.59 0.51 -24.90
CA VAL A 146 -0.61 -0.21 -25.38
C VAL A 146 -1.14 0.43 -26.65
N GLU A 147 -1.28 1.77 -26.63
CA GLU A 147 -1.76 2.53 -27.81
C GLU A 147 -0.79 2.43 -28.98
N LYS A 148 0.53 2.51 -28.73
CA LYS A 148 1.56 2.36 -29.75
C LYS A 148 1.61 0.94 -30.32
N ALA A 149 1.49 -0.09 -29.48
CA ALA A 149 1.45 -1.48 -29.91
C ALA A 149 0.18 -1.75 -30.75
N ALA A 150 -0.98 -1.23 -30.36
CA ALA A 150 -2.22 -1.34 -31.11
C ALA A 150 -2.12 -0.65 -32.48
N ALA A 151 -1.44 0.50 -32.56
CA ALA A 151 -1.23 1.23 -33.82
C ALA A 151 -0.26 0.51 -34.79
N LEU A 152 0.72 -0.20 -34.25
CA LEU A 152 1.73 -0.92 -35.05
C LEU A 152 1.29 -2.34 -35.43
N ASN A 153 0.39 -2.97 -34.66
CA ASN A 153 -0.04 -4.35 -34.82
C ASN A 153 -1.48 -4.47 -35.31
N SER A 154 -1.77 -3.95 -36.51
CA SER A 154 -3.04 -4.24 -37.17
C SER A 154 -3.22 -5.73 -37.59
N SER A 155 -2.31 -6.63 -37.24
CA SER A 155 -2.32 -8.04 -37.65
C SER A 155 -1.91 -9.07 -36.58
N ARG A 156 -1.65 -8.70 -35.32
CA ARG A 156 -1.36 -9.68 -34.25
C ARG A 156 -2.12 -9.30 -33.00
N ASN A 157 -2.76 -10.29 -32.41
CA ASN A 157 -3.59 -10.27 -31.20
C ASN A 157 -3.22 -9.14 -30.22
N ALA A 158 -4.08 -8.12 -30.15
CA ALA A 158 -3.98 -7.00 -29.20
C ALA A 158 -4.17 -7.41 -27.72
N ALA A 159 -4.14 -8.71 -27.43
CA ALA A 159 -4.40 -9.28 -26.12
C ALA A 159 -3.16 -9.33 -25.18
N GLU A 160 -1.97 -8.94 -25.67
CA GLU A 160 -0.72 -9.05 -24.88
C GLU A 160 0.05 -7.72 -24.72
N ALA A 161 -0.57 -6.58 -24.97
CA ALA A 161 0.09 -5.32 -24.67
C ALA A 161 -0.17 -4.94 -23.20
N ASP A 162 0.74 -5.31 -22.33
CA ASP A 162 0.71 -4.88 -20.94
C ASP A 162 0.86 -3.35 -20.83
N PHE A 163 0.01 -2.74 -20.04
CA PHE A 163 0.18 -1.34 -19.66
C PHE A 163 0.96 -1.26 -18.34
N ILE A 164 1.70 -0.18 -18.17
CA ILE A 164 2.41 0.08 -16.91
C ILE A 164 1.42 0.67 -15.93
N ALA A 165 1.14 -0.07 -14.85
CA ALA A 165 0.16 0.33 -13.85
C ALA A 165 0.75 1.19 -12.74
N ASN A 166 -0.06 2.07 -12.19
CA ASN A 166 0.27 2.75 -10.94
C ASN A 166 0.48 1.71 -9.83
N GLY A 167 1.62 1.79 -9.16
CA GLY A 167 2.03 0.84 -8.13
C GLY A 167 2.95 -0.28 -8.63
N ASP A 168 3.16 -0.43 -9.96
CA ASP A 168 4.16 -1.36 -10.47
C ASP A 168 5.55 -0.97 -9.98
N ILE A 169 6.35 -1.98 -9.63
CA ILE A 169 7.73 -1.81 -9.18
C ILE A 169 8.66 -2.35 -10.26
N ALA A 170 9.68 -1.58 -10.58
CA ALA A 170 10.75 -1.95 -11.49
C ALA A 170 12.11 -1.69 -10.84
N GLU A 171 13.13 -2.44 -11.26
CA GLU A 171 14.52 -2.24 -10.89
C GLU A 171 15.28 -1.59 -12.04
N VAL A 172 16.17 -0.66 -11.71
CA VAL A 172 17.06 -0.01 -12.69
C VAL A 172 18.20 -0.94 -13.02
N GLU A 173 18.23 -1.50 -14.23
CA GLU A 173 19.27 -2.42 -14.68
C GLU A 173 20.46 -1.69 -15.33
N ASP A 174 20.21 -0.54 -15.98
CA ASP A 174 21.21 0.24 -16.70
C ASP A 174 20.82 1.72 -16.75
N LEU A 175 21.81 2.64 -16.94
CA LEU A 175 21.63 4.09 -16.98
C LEU A 175 22.27 4.71 -18.23
#